data_fcd0e0e16b70ed158ba026bea753d9cb
#
_entry.id   fcd0e0e16b70ed158ba026bea753d9cb
#
_cell.length_a   1.000
_cell.length_b   1.000
_cell.length_c   1.000
_cell.angle_alpha   90.00
_cell.angle_beta   90.00
_cell.angle_gamma   90.00
#
_symmetry.space_group_name_H-M   'P 1'
#
loop_
_entity.id
_entity.type
_entity.pdbx_description
1 polymer ?
#
loop_
_entity_poly.entity_id
_entity_poly.type
_entity_poly.pdbx_seq_one_letter_code
_entity_poly.pdbx_strand_id
1 'polypeptide(L)'
;MTGVNIVHVPYRSSYLPDLLAGQVQLAFATAPPVLGYIHTGKLRALGVTSMKRMEALPDVPAIAESLPSYEGSGWAGLGAPRGTPAEIIGVVNKNINSIIADPAMKAHFVALGAEPETMTPSQFGALIANAAGKWARVIAFANIKVN
;
A
#
# COMPACT_ATOMS: atom_id res chain seq x y z
N MET A 1 -15.52 -9.70 10.25
CA MET A 1 -15.55 -8.41 10.91
C MET A 1 -16.89 -7.69 10.71
N THR A 2 -17.29 -7.34 9.50
CA THR A 2 -18.49 -6.53 9.24
C THR A 2 -19.72 -7.32 8.78
N GLY A 3 -19.60 -8.58 8.40
CA GLY A 3 -20.66 -9.40 7.82
C GLY A 3 -21.14 -8.94 6.43
N VAL A 4 -20.48 -7.98 5.82
CA VAL A 4 -20.83 -7.50 4.47
C VAL A 4 -20.42 -8.57 3.44
N ASN A 5 -21.36 -8.92 2.55
CA ASN A 5 -21.09 -9.85 1.46
C ASN A 5 -20.62 -9.07 0.23
N ILE A 6 -19.35 -9.20 -0.12
CA ILE A 6 -18.73 -8.62 -1.33
C ILE A 6 -18.38 -9.77 -2.26
N VAL A 7 -18.88 -9.72 -3.51
CA VAL A 7 -18.54 -10.71 -4.53
C VAL A 7 -17.19 -10.34 -5.14
N HIS A 8 -16.21 -11.25 -5.01
CA HIS A 8 -14.90 -11.05 -5.59
C HIS A 8 -14.91 -11.34 -7.09
N VAL A 9 -14.49 -10.37 -7.90
CA VAL A 9 -14.30 -10.49 -9.34
C VAL A 9 -12.80 -10.43 -9.65
N PRO A 10 -12.15 -11.57 -9.98
CA PRO A 10 -10.71 -11.60 -10.24
C PRO A 10 -10.38 -11.01 -11.61
N TYR A 11 -9.38 -10.15 -11.66
CA TYR A 11 -8.85 -9.56 -12.89
C TYR A 11 -7.43 -10.09 -13.16
N ARG A 12 -7.16 -10.47 -14.42
CA ARG A 12 -5.82 -10.80 -14.91
C ARG A 12 -5.09 -9.59 -15.50
N SER A 13 -5.81 -8.51 -15.74
CA SER A 13 -5.33 -7.24 -16.28
C SER A 13 -5.89 -6.09 -15.44
N SER A 14 -5.86 -4.87 -15.97
CA SER A 14 -6.39 -3.71 -15.24
C SER A 14 -7.91 -3.81 -15.05
N TYR A 15 -8.38 -3.61 -13.82
CA TYR A 15 -9.79 -3.49 -13.46
C TYR A 15 -10.36 -2.07 -13.68
N LEU A 16 -9.48 -1.07 -13.91
CA LEU A 16 -9.86 0.34 -13.96
C LEU A 16 -10.91 0.68 -15.04
N PRO A 17 -10.84 0.16 -16.28
CA PRO A 17 -11.87 0.42 -17.27
C PRO A 17 -13.26 0.00 -16.80
N ASP A 18 -13.38 -1.18 -16.21
CA ASP A 18 -14.65 -1.73 -15.75
C ASP A 18 -15.17 -1.00 -14.51
N LEU A 19 -14.28 -0.56 -13.61
CA LEU A 19 -14.64 0.27 -12.48
C LEU A 19 -15.16 1.64 -12.94
N LEU A 20 -14.51 2.27 -13.91
CA LEU A 20 -14.92 3.56 -14.46
C LEU A 20 -16.24 3.46 -15.26
N ALA A 21 -16.49 2.31 -15.89
CA ALA A 21 -17.73 2.02 -16.61
C ALA A 21 -18.86 1.51 -15.70
N GLY A 22 -18.60 1.31 -14.39
CA GLY A 22 -19.60 0.82 -13.44
C GLY A 22 -19.93 -0.67 -13.56
N GLN A 23 -19.13 -1.46 -14.31
CA GLN A 23 -19.29 -2.91 -14.39
C GLN A 23 -18.96 -3.60 -13.07
N VAL A 24 -17.99 -3.05 -12.33
CA VAL A 24 -17.75 -3.36 -10.93
C VAL A 24 -17.94 -2.09 -10.10
N GLN A 25 -18.46 -2.24 -8.88
CA GLN A 25 -18.90 -1.11 -8.05
C GLN A 25 -17.86 -0.68 -7.01
N LEU A 26 -16.89 -1.56 -6.72
CA LEU A 26 -15.88 -1.34 -5.69
C LEU A 26 -14.56 -1.98 -6.10
N ALA A 27 -13.45 -1.33 -5.76
CA ALA A 27 -12.12 -1.91 -5.85
C ALA A 27 -11.27 -1.54 -4.63
N PHE A 28 -10.45 -2.48 -4.16
CA PHE A 28 -9.32 -2.20 -3.29
C PHE A 28 -8.10 -1.94 -4.18
N ALA A 29 -7.67 -0.69 -4.23
CA ALA A 29 -6.65 -0.20 -5.15
C ALA A 29 -5.44 0.35 -4.40
N THR A 30 -4.26 0.25 -5.02
CA THR A 30 -3.14 1.12 -4.63
C THR A 30 -3.42 2.55 -5.09
N ALA A 31 -2.96 3.54 -4.34
CA ALA A 31 -3.30 4.94 -4.60
C ALA A 31 -2.82 5.49 -5.97
N PRO A 32 -1.58 5.22 -6.44
CA PRO A 32 -1.05 5.88 -7.63
C PRO A 32 -1.94 5.79 -8.88
N PRO A 33 -2.48 4.63 -9.29
CA PRO A 33 -3.27 4.53 -10.52
C PRO A 33 -4.67 5.16 -10.42
N VAL A 34 -5.17 5.45 -9.21
CA VAL A 34 -6.55 5.93 -9.00
C VAL A 34 -6.65 7.38 -8.58
N LEU A 35 -5.58 8.00 -8.06
CA LEU A 35 -5.60 9.37 -7.53
C LEU A 35 -6.11 10.39 -8.54
N GLY A 36 -5.65 10.35 -9.79
CA GLY A 36 -6.11 11.26 -10.83
C GLY A 36 -7.61 11.17 -11.11
N TYR A 37 -8.19 9.97 -11.02
CA TYR A 37 -9.63 9.78 -11.18
C TYR A 37 -10.42 10.23 -9.95
N ILE A 38 -9.83 10.13 -8.76
CA ILE A 38 -10.44 10.65 -7.52
C ILE A 38 -10.46 12.17 -7.56
N HIS A 39 -9.33 12.81 -7.90
CA HIS A 39 -9.23 14.27 -7.97
C HIS A 39 -10.13 14.87 -9.04
N THR A 40 -10.39 14.15 -10.13
CA THR A 40 -11.32 14.59 -11.19
C THR A 40 -12.77 14.18 -10.94
N GLY A 41 -13.07 13.58 -9.79
CA GLY A 41 -14.43 13.17 -9.42
C GLY A 41 -14.98 11.97 -10.19
N LYS A 42 -14.16 11.31 -11.04
CA LYS A 42 -14.56 10.09 -11.77
C LYS A 42 -14.62 8.85 -10.88
N LEU A 43 -13.87 8.83 -9.80
CA LEU A 43 -13.93 7.83 -8.75
C LEU A 43 -14.13 8.50 -7.39
N ARG A 44 -14.81 7.82 -6.50
CA ARG A 44 -14.98 8.25 -5.11
C ARG A 44 -14.16 7.35 -4.19
N ALA A 45 -13.20 7.95 -3.47
CA ALA A 45 -12.53 7.26 -2.37
C ALA A 45 -13.49 7.14 -1.18
N LEU A 46 -13.68 5.93 -0.67
CA LEU A 46 -14.57 5.65 0.46
C LEU A 46 -13.80 5.53 1.79
N GLY A 47 -12.55 5.11 1.72
CA GLY A 47 -11.68 4.94 2.87
C GLY A 47 -10.28 4.54 2.43
N VAL A 48 -9.29 4.79 3.27
CA VAL A 48 -7.92 4.31 3.08
C VAL A 48 -7.63 3.14 4.02
N THR A 49 -6.83 2.20 3.57
CA THR A 49 -6.50 0.97 4.30
C THR A 49 -5.31 1.13 5.25
N SER A 50 -4.67 2.28 5.24
CA SER A 50 -3.62 2.68 6.20
C SER A 50 -4.22 2.94 7.59
N MET A 51 -3.38 2.86 8.63
CA MET A 51 -3.80 3.16 10.02
C MET A 51 -4.22 4.62 10.23
N LYS A 52 -3.73 5.52 9.37
CA LYS A 52 -4.03 6.96 9.39
C LYS A 52 -4.51 7.40 8.02
N ARG A 53 -5.14 8.57 7.95
CA ARG A 53 -5.48 9.22 6.68
C ARG A 53 -4.22 9.51 5.88
N MET A 54 -4.31 9.43 4.56
CA MET A 54 -3.20 9.74 3.65
C MET A 54 -3.09 11.25 3.42
N GLU A 55 -1.87 11.78 3.36
CA GLU A 55 -1.63 13.19 3.02
C GLU A 55 -2.22 13.57 1.65
N ALA A 56 -2.20 12.64 0.68
CA ALA A 56 -2.79 12.86 -0.65
C ALA A 56 -4.33 12.90 -0.66
N LEU A 57 -4.99 12.37 0.38
CA LEU A 57 -6.45 12.27 0.49
C LEU A 57 -6.90 12.59 1.94
N PRO A 58 -6.66 13.82 2.43
CA PRO A 58 -6.86 14.16 3.85
C PRO A 58 -8.32 14.07 4.32
N ASP A 59 -9.27 14.25 3.40
CA ASP A 59 -10.71 14.19 3.70
C ASP A 59 -11.26 12.75 3.68
N VAL A 60 -10.47 11.77 3.22
CA VAL A 60 -10.87 10.37 3.16
C VAL A 60 -10.52 9.68 4.48
N PRO A 61 -11.50 9.11 5.20
CA PRO A 61 -11.25 8.49 6.50
C PRO A 61 -10.38 7.23 6.36
N ALA A 62 -9.59 6.94 7.38
CA ALA A 62 -8.98 5.64 7.52
C ALA A 62 -10.03 4.62 7.98
N ILE A 63 -10.04 3.42 7.41
CA ILE A 63 -10.96 2.35 7.84
C ILE A 63 -10.74 2.04 9.32
N ALA A 64 -9.52 2.19 9.83
CA ALA A 64 -9.18 2.06 11.23
C ALA A 64 -9.96 3.00 12.18
N GLU A 65 -10.48 4.12 11.68
CA GLU A 65 -11.31 5.03 12.49
C GLU A 65 -12.66 4.39 12.87
N SER A 66 -13.18 3.49 12.02
CA SER A 66 -14.44 2.76 12.25
C SER A 66 -14.22 1.30 12.67
N LEU A 67 -13.12 0.70 12.26
CA LEU A 67 -12.74 -0.68 12.59
C LEU A 67 -11.34 -0.67 13.23
N PRO A 68 -11.24 -0.51 14.55
CA PRO A 68 -9.96 -0.51 15.25
C PRO A 68 -9.10 -1.74 14.90
N SER A 69 -7.81 -1.53 14.71
CA SER A 69 -6.83 -2.56 14.30
C SER A 69 -6.95 -3.05 12.85
N TYR A 70 -7.85 -2.48 12.03
CA TYR A 70 -7.82 -2.74 10.60
C TYR A 70 -6.63 -2.03 9.96
N GLU A 71 -5.84 -2.79 9.20
CA GLU A 71 -4.74 -2.24 8.40
C GLU A 71 -4.45 -3.18 7.24
N GLY A 72 -4.43 -2.64 6.04
CA GLY A 72 -4.18 -3.35 4.79
C GLY A 72 -3.20 -2.63 3.86
N SER A 73 -2.24 -1.91 4.43
CA SER A 73 -1.25 -1.15 3.66
C SER A 73 -0.30 -2.09 2.91
N GLY A 74 0.01 -1.72 1.66
CA GLY A 74 1.13 -2.26 0.93
C GLY A 74 2.39 -1.45 1.20
N TRP A 75 3.54 -2.05 0.97
CA TRP A 75 4.84 -1.39 1.05
C TRP A 75 5.71 -1.79 -0.13
N ALA A 76 6.67 -0.96 -0.48
CA ALA A 76 7.67 -1.23 -1.49
C ALA A 76 9.05 -0.88 -0.95
N GLY A 77 10.08 -1.58 -1.40
CA GLY A 77 11.45 -1.34 -0.98
C GLY A 77 12.45 -1.98 -1.94
N LEU A 78 13.73 -1.71 -1.70
CA LEU A 78 14.82 -2.29 -2.48
C LEU A 78 15.39 -3.51 -1.77
N GLY A 79 15.56 -4.60 -2.52
CA GLY A 79 16.25 -5.80 -2.08
C GLY A 79 17.55 -6.01 -2.85
N ALA A 80 18.54 -6.59 -2.21
CA ALA A 80 19.78 -7.00 -2.85
C ALA A 80 19.88 -8.54 -2.90
N PRO A 81 20.62 -9.11 -3.84
CA PRO A 81 20.89 -10.55 -3.89
C PRO A 81 21.51 -11.05 -2.58
N ARG A 82 21.21 -12.32 -2.26
CA ARG A 82 21.82 -12.97 -1.10
C ARG A 82 23.34 -12.99 -1.22
N GLY A 83 24.04 -12.63 -0.15
CA GLY A 83 25.50 -12.58 -0.11
C GLY A 83 26.09 -11.24 -0.55
N THR A 84 25.28 -10.23 -0.86
CA THR A 84 25.78 -8.87 -1.08
C THR A 84 26.50 -8.39 0.19
N PRO A 85 27.75 -7.89 0.08
CA PRO A 85 28.52 -7.41 1.24
C PRO A 85 27.76 -6.34 2.03
N ALA A 86 27.85 -6.40 3.37
CA ALA A 86 27.15 -5.47 4.26
C ALA A 86 27.54 -4.01 4.02
N GLU A 87 28.78 -3.75 3.62
CA GLU A 87 29.28 -2.42 3.26
C GLU A 87 28.50 -1.84 2.07
N ILE A 88 28.25 -2.63 1.02
CA ILE A 88 27.47 -2.22 -0.15
C ILE A 88 26.03 -1.94 0.26
N ILE A 89 25.44 -2.83 1.07
CA ILE A 89 24.08 -2.61 1.60
C ILE A 89 24.03 -1.29 2.39
N GLY A 90 25.02 -1.01 3.22
CA GLY A 90 25.10 0.23 4.01
C GLY A 90 25.18 1.49 3.13
N VAL A 91 26.00 1.47 2.09
CA VAL A 91 26.13 2.58 1.14
C VAL A 91 24.80 2.83 0.40
N VAL A 92 24.18 1.78 -0.12
CA VAL A 92 22.90 1.88 -0.83
C VAL A 92 21.80 2.41 0.10
N ASN A 93 21.68 1.86 1.31
CA ASN A 93 20.70 2.29 2.31
C ASN A 93 20.85 3.77 2.69
N LYS A 94 22.10 4.21 2.95
CA LYS A 94 22.40 5.61 3.26
C LYS A 94 21.96 6.54 2.15
N ASN A 95 22.27 6.24 0.89
CA ASN A 95 21.90 7.07 -0.25
C ASN A 95 20.39 7.12 -0.46
N ILE A 96 19.69 5.98 -0.37
CA ILE A 96 18.22 5.93 -0.49
C ILE A 96 17.56 6.74 0.62
N ASN A 97 17.97 6.55 1.88
CA ASN A 97 17.42 7.31 2.99
C ASN A 97 17.65 8.81 2.83
N SER A 98 18.81 9.22 2.30
CA SER A 98 19.08 10.63 1.99
C SER A 98 18.13 11.20 0.91
N ILE A 99 17.86 10.42 -0.14
CA ILE A 99 16.92 10.81 -1.22
C ILE A 99 15.50 10.92 -0.67
N ILE A 100 15.07 9.92 0.11
CA ILE A 100 13.72 9.88 0.71
C ILE A 100 13.51 11.02 1.71
N ALA A 101 14.56 11.43 2.42
CA ALA A 101 14.52 12.52 3.39
C ALA A 101 14.47 13.91 2.71
N ASP A 102 14.79 14.01 1.42
CA ASP A 102 14.72 15.26 0.69
C ASP A 102 13.27 15.77 0.58
N PRO A 103 12.97 17.04 0.95
CA PRO A 103 11.61 17.56 0.95
C PRO A 103 10.93 17.54 -0.41
N ALA A 104 11.66 17.78 -1.51
CA ALA A 104 11.09 17.77 -2.85
C ALA A 104 10.74 16.35 -3.28
N MET A 105 11.60 15.39 -2.98
CA MET A 105 11.31 13.97 -3.21
C MET A 105 10.13 13.47 -2.35
N LYS A 106 10.09 13.88 -1.08
CA LYS A 106 8.94 13.53 -0.21
C LYS A 106 7.64 14.06 -0.81
N ALA A 107 7.59 15.33 -1.22
CA ALA A 107 6.42 15.92 -1.85
C ALA A 107 6.03 15.18 -3.14
N HIS A 108 7.00 14.73 -3.93
CA HIS A 108 6.74 13.95 -5.14
C HIS A 108 6.12 12.58 -4.81
N PHE A 109 6.62 11.86 -3.81
CA PHE A 109 6.03 10.60 -3.35
C PHE A 109 4.61 10.78 -2.83
N VAL A 110 4.37 11.82 -2.01
CA VAL A 110 3.03 12.14 -1.50
C VAL A 110 2.06 12.42 -2.65
N ALA A 111 2.47 13.18 -3.66
CA ALA A 111 1.65 13.45 -4.85
C ALA A 111 1.29 12.16 -5.62
N LEU A 112 2.12 11.12 -5.53
CA LEU A 112 1.84 9.78 -6.07
C LEU A 112 1.03 8.89 -5.11
N GLY A 113 0.66 9.38 -3.93
CA GLY A 113 -0.05 8.61 -2.92
C GLY A 113 0.81 7.59 -2.18
N ALA A 114 2.10 7.85 -2.08
CA ALA A 114 3.03 7.06 -1.28
C ALA A 114 3.55 7.88 -0.08
N GLU A 115 3.74 7.23 1.04
CA GLU A 115 4.33 7.83 2.24
C GLU A 115 5.76 7.29 2.40
N PRO A 116 6.80 8.06 1.99
CA PRO A 116 8.17 7.59 2.07
C PRO A 116 8.64 7.56 3.54
N GLU A 117 9.24 6.45 3.93
CA GLU A 117 9.75 6.23 5.27
C GLU A 117 11.23 5.78 5.22
N THR A 118 12.08 6.44 6.02
CA THR A 118 13.48 6.06 6.14
C THR A 118 13.64 4.91 7.13
N MET A 119 14.36 3.86 6.73
CA MET A 119 14.58 2.67 7.55
C MET A 119 16.00 2.17 7.41
N THR A 120 16.50 1.54 8.46
CA THR A 120 17.72 0.70 8.38
C THR A 120 17.38 -0.64 7.70
N PRO A 121 18.35 -1.37 7.15
CA PRO A 121 18.13 -2.71 6.59
C PRO A 121 17.48 -3.68 7.59
N SER A 122 17.87 -3.59 8.88
CA SER A 122 17.29 -4.41 9.95
C SER A 122 15.82 -4.09 10.22
N GLN A 123 15.46 -2.79 10.26
CA GLN A 123 14.07 -2.37 10.45
C GLN A 123 13.19 -2.82 9.26
N PHE A 124 13.70 -2.67 8.04
CA PHE A 124 12.97 -3.14 6.86
C PHE A 124 12.82 -4.68 6.85
N GLY A 125 13.86 -5.42 7.26
CA GLY A 125 13.78 -6.88 7.43
C GLY A 125 12.72 -7.29 8.47
N ALA A 126 12.62 -6.58 9.59
CA ALA A 126 11.59 -6.82 10.59
C ALA A 126 10.18 -6.52 10.07
N LEU A 127 10.01 -5.45 9.29
CA LEU A 127 8.74 -5.12 8.62
C LEU A 127 8.30 -6.25 7.69
N ILE A 128 9.21 -6.78 6.86
CA ILE A 128 8.95 -7.91 5.96
C ILE A 128 8.49 -9.14 6.76
N ALA A 129 9.22 -9.50 7.81
CA ALA A 129 8.90 -10.67 8.63
C ALA A 129 7.51 -10.53 9.30
N ASN A 130 7.21 -9.36 9.86
CA ASN A 130 5.92 -9.07 10.47
C ASN A 130 4.77 -9.12 9.45
N ALA A 131 4.97 -8.51 8.27
CA ALA A 131 3.99 -8.54 7.19
C ALA A 131 3.73 -9.98 6.72
N ALA A 132 4.78 -10.78 6.50
CA ALA A 132 4.64 -12.19 6.12
C ALA A 132 3.83 -12.99 7.15
N GLY A 133 4.13 -12.82 8.45
CA GLY A 133 3.39 -13.47 9.53
C GLY A 133 1.93 -13.02 9.63
N LYS A 134 1.65 -11.73 9.42
CA LYS A 134 0.29 -11.18 9.37
C LYS A 134 -0.52 -11.79 8.23
N TRP A 135 0.01 -11.71 7.01
CA TRP A 135 -0.69 -12.17 5.82
C TRP A 135 -0.85 -13.69 5.77
N ALA A 136 0.11 -14.46 6.31
CA ALA A 136 -0.04 -15.91 6.44
C ALA A 136 -1.29 -16.27 7.27
N ARG A 137 -1.54 -15.56 8.39
CA ARG A 137 -2.75 -15.78 9.20
C ARG A 137 -4.03 -15.39 8.46
N VAL A 138 -4.02 -14.26 7.73
CA VAL A 138 -5.18 -13.81 6.95
C VAL A 138 -5.51 -14.80 5.84
N ILE A 139 -4.50 -15.27 5.09
CA ILE A 139 -4.65 -16.26 4.01
C ILE A 139 -5.24 -17.57 4.55
N ALA A 140 -4.70 -18.06 5.68
CA ALA A 140 -5.21 -19.26 6.32
C ALA A 140 -6.66 -19.11 6.80
N PHE A 141 -6.99 -18.00 7.45
CA PHE A 141 -8.35 -17.70 7.93
C PHE A 141 -9.36 -17.56 6.78
N ALA A 142 -8.98 -16.88 5.71
CA ALA A 142 -9.84 -16.66 4.55
C ALA A 142 -9.85 -17.84 3.56
N ASN A 143 -9.09 -18.93 3.84
CA ASN A 143 -8.94 -20.10 2.97
C ASN A 143 -8.59 -19.73 1.51
N ILE A 144 -7.72 -18.71 1.33
CA ILE A 144 -7.29 -18.23 0.02
C ILE A 144 -6.34 -19.28 -0.57
N LYS A 145 -6.70 -19.80 -1.74
CA LYS A 145 -5.83 -20.70 -2.52
C LYS A 145 -5.14 -19.90 -3.61
N VAL A 146 -3.82 -19.99 -3.67
CA VAL A 146 -3.01 -19.45 -4.78
C VAL A 146 -3.10 -20.47 -5.90
N ASN A 147 -3.70 -20.08 -7.03
CA ASN A 147 -3.74 -20.89 -8.26
C ASN A 147 -2.51 -20.58 -9.12
#